data_9452c5e29d6ed473567dc694558e88ef
#
_entry.id   9452c5e29d6ed473567dc694558e88ef
#
_cell.length_a   1.000
_cell.length_b   1.000
_cell.length_c   1.000
_cell.angle_alpha   90.00
_cell.angle_beta   90.00
_cell.angle_gamma   90.00
#
_symmetry.space_group_name_H-M   'P 1'
#
loop_
_entity.id
_entity.type
_entity.pdbx_description
1 polymer ?
#
loop_
_entity_poly.entity_id
_entity_poly.type
_entity_poly.pdbx_seq_one_letter_code
_entity_poly.pdbx_strand_id
1 'polypeptide(L)'
;MHPDLILDNRISDLEALEQLFGKPVHTARQESDHIHAEFRAFIEEAPFIILASIGTNGLDASAKGDAGGGFVRVIDEKTLLIPERGGNGRNDSLRNIIIHPQVALTFFIPGRAELLRVSGQASLSMAPHLLAAYPKPPRCVILVRVDEVFAQCSRAVQQSQLWSPAMPSHQPPGSVEKA
;
A
#
# COMPACT_ATOMS: atom_id res chain seq x y z
N MET A 1 -26.37 -10.98 10.38
CA MET A 1 -26.48 -9.62 9.85
C MET A 1 -27.90 -9.47 9.36
N HIS A 2 -28.68 -8.51 9.89
CA HIS A 2 -30.09 -8.33 9.55
C HIS A 2 -30.20 -7.87 8.08
N PRO A 3 -30.86 -8.62 7.18
CA PRO A 3 -30.94 -8.29 5.75
C PRO A 3 -31.57 -6.91 5.50
N ASP A 4 -32.51 -6.50 6.36
CA ASP A 4 -33.27 -5.27 6.19
C ASP A 4 -32.49 -3.97 6.46
N LEU A 5 -31.34 -4.05 7.16
CA LEU A 5 -30.47 -2.90 7.45
C LEU A 5 -29.60 -2.47 6.25
N ILE A 6 -29.53 -3.30 5.18
CA ILE A 6 -28.61 -3.09 4.07
C ILE A 6 -29.31 -2.50 2.84
N LEU A 7 -30.62 -2.62 2.73
CA LEU A 7 -31.34 -2.30 1.51
C LEU A 7 -32.07 -0.94 1.51
N ASP A 8 -32.42 -0.40 2.69
CA ASP A 8 -33.02 0.92 2.78
C ASP A 8 -31.95 2.02 2.66
N ASN A 9 -32.17 2.96 1.76
CA ASN A 9 -31.31 4.13 1.50
C ASN A 9 -29.91 3.79 0.93
N ARG A 10 -29.77 2.70 0.20
CA ARG A 10 -28.52 2.37 -0.48
C ARG A 10 -28.26 3.34 -1.62
N ILE A 11 -27.06 3.96 -1.64
CA ILE A 11 -26.56 4.69 -2.79
C ILE A 11 -26.07 3.64 -3.82
N SER A 12 -26.76 3.51 -4.96
CA SER A 12 -26.51 2.46 -5.95
C SER A 12 -26.01 2.97 -7.29
N ASP A 13 -25.95 4.28 -7.48
CA ASP A 13 -25.47 4.91 -8.71
C ASP A 13 -24.61 6.14 -8.44
N LEU A 14 -23.86 6.54 -9.46
CA LEU A 14 -22.92 7.65 -9.36
C LEU A 14 -23.63 9.00 -9.23
N GLU A 15 -24.81 9.15 -9.81
CA GLU A 15 -25.55 10.42 -9.75
C GLU A 15 -26.00 10.74 -8.32
N ALA A 16 -26.54 9.75 -7.60
CA ALA A 16 -26.90 9.88 -6.20
C ALA A 16 -25.67 10.16 -5.32
N LEU A 17 -24.54 9.54 -5.62
CA LEU A 17 -23.28 9.81 -4.91
C LEU A 17 -22.79 11.24 -5.16
N GLU A 18 -22.81 11.71 -6.40
CA GLU A 18 -22.37 13.07 -6.78
C GLU A 18 -23.31 14.15 -6.25
N GLN A 19 -24.60 13.87 -6.11
CA GLN A 19 -25.55 14.79 -5.46
C GLN A 19 -25.22 14.98 -3.97
N LEU A 20 -24.73 13.92 -3.31
CA LEU A 20 -24.42 13.98 -1.88
C LEU A 20 -23.05 14.61 -1.58
N PHE A 21 -22.03 14.29 -2.38
CA PHE A 21 -20.63 14.67 -2.13
C PHE A 21 -20.05 15.67 -3.12
N GLY A 22 -20.75 15.96 -4.20
CA GLY A 22 -20.24 16.71 -5.35
C GLY A 22 -19.44 15.83 -6.30
N LYS A 23 -19.09 16.39 -7.46
CA LYS A 23 -18.24 15.72 -8.44
C LYS A 23 -16.80 15.64 -7.94
N PRO A 24 -16.04 14.58 -8.29
CA PRO A 24 -14.64 14.48 -7.95
C PRO A 24 -13.85 15.70 -8.47
N VAL A 25 -12.99 16.25 -7.61
CA VAL A 25 -12.07 17.33 -7.99
C VAL A 25 -10.68 16.72 -8.12
N HIS A 26 -10.21 16.57 -9.35
CA HIS A 26 -8.85 16.15 -9.65
C HIS A 26 -7.91 17.36 -9.58
N THR A 27 -6.91 17.31 -8.73
CA THR A 27 -5.89 18.34 -8.66
C THR A 27 -4.57 17.78 -9.15
N ALA A 28 -4.07 18.31 -10.25
CA ALA A 28 -2.80 17.90 -10.88
C ALA A 28 -1.56 17.97 -9.96
N ARG A 29 -1.66 18.63 -8.81
CA ARG A 29 -0.60 18.64 -7.77
C ARG A 29 -0.59 17.37 -6.90
N GLN A 30 -1.67 16.61 -6.88
CA GLN A 30 -1.81 15.43 -6.01
C GLN A 30 -1.64 14.13 -6.78
N GLU A 31 -1.83 14.16 -8.11
CA GLU A 31 -1.82 12.98 -8.97
C GLU A 31 -0.74 13.11 -10.04
N SER A 32 -0.02 12.03 -10.30
CA SER A 32 0.97 11.94 -11.36
C SER A 32 1.00 10.52 -11.90
N ASP A 33 1.31 10.37 -13.18
CA ASP A 33 1.53 9.07 -13.80
C ASP A 33 2.97 8.56 -13.61
N HIS A 34 3.83 9.33 -12.92
CA HIS A 34 5.23 9.01 -12.68
C HIS A 34 5.72 9.52 -11.32
N ILE A 35 6.87 8.99 -10.88
CA ILE A 35 7.50 9.31 -9.60
C ILE A 35 8.45 10.49 -9.81
N HIS A 36 8.06 11.69 -9.45
CA HIS A 36 8.96 12.83 -9.42
C HIS A 36 9.73 12.94 -8.09
N ALA A 37 10.64 13.92 -7.97
CA ALA A 37 11.61 13.98 -6.88
C ALA A 37 11.00 13.97 -5.47
N GLU A 38 9.88 14.66 -5.25
CA GLU A 38 9.21 14.69 -3.94
C GLU A 38 8.61 13.32 -3.58
N PHE A 39 8.00 12.64 -4.54
CA PHE A 39 7.46 11.30 -4.33
C PHE A 39 8.56 10.28 -4.10
N ARG A 40 9.68 10.39 -4.82
CA ARG A 40 10.87 9.57 -4.59
C ARG A 40 11.37 9.69 -3.16
N ALA A 41 11.55 10.91 -2.65
CA ALA A 41 12.01 11.15 -1.29
C ALA A 41 11.05 10.52 -0.24
N PHE A 42 9.74 10.63 -0.46
CA PHE A 42 8.75 10.02 0.42
C PHE A 42 8.82 8.49 0.42
N ILE A 43 8.92 7.87 -0.77
CA ILE A 43 9.01 6.42 -0.92
C ILE A 43 10.28 5.88 -0.25
N GLU A 44 11.42 6.54 -0.46
CA GLU A 44 12.71 6.12 0.09
C GLU A 44 12.80 6.33 1.60
N GLU A 45 12.04 7.27 2.18
CA GLU A 45 11.97 7.48 3.63
C GLU A 45 11.01 6.48 4.31
N ALA A 46 9.96 6.01 3.63
CA ALA A 46 8.92 5.19 4.21
C ALA A 46 9.44 3.81 4.65
N PRO A 47 9.37 3.46 5.96
CA PRO A 47 9.78 2.15 6.45
C PRO A 47 8.69 1.09 6.34
N PHE A 48 7.45 1.49 5.98
CA PHE A 48 6.28 0.63 6.02
C PHE A 48 5.32 0.94 4.88
N ILE A 49 4.76 -0.12 4.30
CA ILE A 49 3.70 -0.04 3.29
C ILE A 49 2.60 -1.06 3.56
N ILE A 50 1.41 -0.76 3.07
CA ILE A 50 0.37 -1.75 2.79
C ILE A 50 0.38 -2.02 1.29
N LEU A 51 0.51 -3.29 0.92
CA LEU A 51 0.37 -3.79 -0.45
C LEU A 51 -1.01 -4.44 -0.59
N ALA A 52 -1.88 -3.86 -1.39
CA ALA A 52 -3.15 -4.45 -1.79
C ALA A 52 -2.98 -5.21 -3.11
N SER A 53 -3.59 -6.39 -3.21
CA SER A 53 -3.54 -7.28 -4.37
C SER A 53 -4.86 -8.02 -4.55
N ILE A 54 -5.05 -8.66 -5.70
CA ILE A 54 -6.27 -9.39 -6.04
C ILE A 54 -5.91 -10.85 -6.25
N GLY A 55 -6.55 -11.73 -5.48
CA GLY A 55 -6.39 -13.18 -5.61
C GLY A 55 -7.70 -13.88 -5.99
N THR A 56 -7.64 -15.20 -6.06
CA THR A 56 -8.81 -16.04 -6.35
C THR A 56 -9.94 -15.89 -5.33
N ASN A 57 -9.59 -15.50 -4.10
CA ASN A 57 -10.54 -15.29 -3.00
C ASN A 57 -10.94 -13.82 -2.82
N GLY A 58 -10.62 -12.95 -3.79
CA GLY A 58 -10.91 -11.51 -3.74
C GLY A 58 -9.70 -10.67 -3.36
N LEU A 59 -9.98 -9.51 -2.75
CA LEU A 59 -8.97 -8.55 -2.36
C LEU A 59 -8.21 -9.01 -1.10
N ASP A 60 -6.90 -8.73 -1.09
CA ASP A 60 -5.99 -8.95 0.03
C ASP A 60 -5.17 -7.69 0.29
N ALA A 61 -4.79 -7.45 1.54
CA ALA A 61 -3.95 -6.34 1.96
C ALA A 61 -2.86 -6.84 2.93
N SER A 62 -1.62 -6.79 2.50
CA SER A 62 -0.45 -7.28 3.23
C SER A 62 0.42 -6.14 3.72
N ALA A 63 0.76 -6.14 5.01
CA ALA A 63 1.77 -5.24 5.55
C ALA A 63 3.17 -5.69 5.12
N LYS A 64 4.00 -4.74 4.70
CA LYS A 64 5.42 -4.94 4.39
C LYS A 64 6.23 -3.80 4.98
N GLY A 65 7.42 -4.10 5.47
CA GLY A 65 8.28 -3.09 6.05
C GLY A 65 9.67 -3.63 6.39
N ASP A 66 10.59 -2.71 6.59
CA ASP A 66 11.94 -2.99 7.06
C ASP A 66 12.44 -1.81 7.90
N ALA A 67 13.40 -2.05 8.78
CA ALA A 67 13.94 -1.01 9.64
C ALA A 67 14.72 0.04 8.83
N GLY A 68 14.53 1.31 9.17
CA GLY A 68 15.39 2.40 8.71
C GLY A 68 14.99 3.05 7.37
N GLY A 69 13.86 2.72 6.78
CA GLY A 69 13.44 3.27 5.47
C GLY A 69 14.21 2.67 4.29
N GLY A 70 13.91 3.10 3.08
CA GLY A 70 14.63 2.70 1.86
C GLY A 70 14.51 1.23 1.46
N PHE A 71 13.56 0.49 2.05
CA PHE A 71 13.35 -0.89 1.63
C PHE A 71 12.64 -0.98 0.26
N VAL A 72 11.74 -0.05 -0.02
CA VAL A 72 11.22 0.14 -1.38
C VAL A 72 12.18 1.07 -2.12
N ARG A 73 12.68 0.62 -3.27
CA ARG A 73 13.60 1.39 -4.10
C ARG A 73 12.92 1.93 -5.34
N VAL A 74 13.23 3.16 -5.67
CA VAL A 74 12.81 3.79 -6.93
C VAL A 74 13.92 3.60 -7.93
N ILE A 75 13.71 2.73 -8.92
CA ILE A 75 14.68 2.41 -9.96
C ILE A 75 14.72 3.53 -11.01
N ASP A 76 13.54 3.93 -11.46
CA ASP A 76 13.31 5.04 -12.39
C ASP A 76 11.97 5.72 -12.09
N GLU A 77 11.54 6.64 -12.92
CA GLU A 77 10.29 7.39 -12.74
C GLU A 77 9.01 6.53 -12.79
N LYS A 78 9.12 5.31 -13.28
CA LYS A 78 7.98 4.39 -13.48
C LYS A 78 8.13 3.05 -12.76
N THR A 79 9.25 2.81 -12.05
CA THR A 79 9.57 1.47 -11.54
C THR A 79 9.95 1.50 -10.07
N LEU A 80 9.20 0.73 -9.27
CA LEU A 80 9.52 0.43 -7.88
C LEU A 80 10.01 -1.00 -7.73
N LEU A 81 10.89 -1.20 -6.76
CA LEU A 81 11.42 -2.49 -6.36
C LEU A 81 11.17 -2.72 -4.88
N ILE A 82 10.43 -3.80 -4.55
CA ILE A 82 10.08 -4.17 -3.17
C ILE A 82 10.74 -5.51 -2.86
N PRO A 83 11.56 -5.63 -1.79
CA PRO A 83 12.21 -6.87 -1.44
C PRO A 83 11.22 -7.84 -0.78
N GLU A 84 11.30 -9.12 -1.14
CA GLU A 84 10.53 -10.18 -0.51
C GLU A 84 11.47 -11.22 0.10
N ARG A 85 11.48 -11.30 1.42
CA ARG A 85 12.37 -12.19 2.18
C ARG A 85 11.66 -13.42 2.74
N GLY A 86 10.33 -13.48 2.55
CA GLY A 86 9.47 -14.45 3.20
C GLY A 86 9.23 -14.07 4.68
N GLY A 87 8.31 -14.74 5.33
CA GLY A 87 7.96 -14.45 6.72
C GLY A 87 6.92 -15.43 7.23
N ASN A 88 5.64 -15.13 7.03
CA ASN A 88 4.51 -15.89 7.58
C ASN A 88 4.19 -17.21 6.85
N GLY A 89 4.91 -17.56 5.79
CA GLY A 89 4.70 -18.77 4.98
C GLY A 89 3.46 -18.76 4.08
N ARG A 90 2.61 -17.73 4.14
CA ARG A 90 1.36 -17.66 3.34
C ARG A 90 1.61 -17.28 1.88
N ASN A 91 2.49 -16.32 1.65
CA ASN A 91 2.86 -15.82 0.31
C ASN A 91 1.66 -15.33 -0.54
N ASP A 92 0.58 -14.89 0.11
CA ASP A 92 -0.68 -14.56 -0.56
C ASP A 92 -0.49 -13.46 -1.62
N SER A 93 0.16 -12.34 -1.27
CA SER A 93 0.43 -11.26 -2.22
C SER A 93 1.27 -11.71 -3.42
N LEU A 94 2.24 -12.63 -3.24
CA LEU A 94 3.05 -13.14 -4.35
C LEU A 94 2.20 -14.01 -5.30
N ARG A 95 1.37 -14.87 -4.74
CA ARG A 95 0.44 -15.70 -5.52
C ARG A 95 -0.56 -14.84 -6.28
N ASN A 96 -1.11 -13.82 -5.62
CA ASN A 96 -2.05 -12.89 -6.21
C ASN A 96 -1.44 -12.15 -7.41
N ILE A 97 -0.21 -11.64 -7.27
CA ILE A 97 0.51 -10.94 -8.34
C ILE A 97 0.71 -11.82 -9.59
N ILE A 98 0.94 -13.12 -9.41
CA ILE A 98 1.07 -14.05 -10.55
C ILE A 98 -0.26 -14.19 -11.30
N ILE A 99 -1.39 -14.15 -10.59
CA ILE A 99 -2.74 -14.34 -11.17
C ILE A 99 -3.27 -13.03 -11.72
N HIS A 100 -3.15 -11.95 -10.93
CA HIS A 100 -3.62 -10.61 -11.26
C HIS A 100 -2.52 -9.60 -10.92
N PRO A 101 -1.89 -8.97 -11.92
CA PRO A 101 -0.75 -8.09 -11.68
C PRO A 101 -1.11 -6.74 -11.04
N GLN A 102 -2.38 -6.37 -11.00
CA GLN A 102 -2.82 -5.09 -10.43
C GLN A 102 -2.56 -5.04 -8.93
N VAL A 103 -1.88 -3.99 -8.50
CA VAL A 103 -1.57 -3.72 -7.10
C VAL A 103 -1.81 -2.26 -6.73
N ALA A 104 -2.07 -2.03 -5.46
CA ALA A 104 -2.02 -0.69 -4.88
C ALA A 104 -1.14 -0.70 -3.62
N LEU A 105 -0.35 0.35 -3.47
CA LEU A 105 0.56 0.56 -2.35
C LEU A 105 0.12 1.80 -1.58
N THR A 106 0.18 1.73 -0.26
CA THR A 106 0.08 2.92 0.59
C THR A 106 1.32 2.97 1.47
N PHE A 107 2.05 4.07 1.37
CA PHE A 107 3.28 4.34 2.10
C PHE A 107 3.00 5.13 3.37
N PHE A 108 3.65 4.73 4.46
CA PHE A 108 3.53 5.35 5.77
C PHE A 108 4.91 5.72 6.32
N ILE A 109 5.02 6.94 6.86
CA ILE A 109 6.19 7.40 7.59
C ILE A 109 5.74 7.72 9.02
N PRO A 110 6.28 7.03 10.05
CA PRO A 110 5.91 7.30 11.45
C PRO A 110 6.06 8.78 11.80
N GLY A 111 5.02 9.34 12.42
CA GLY A 111 4.99 10.76 12.78
C GLY A 111 4.54 11.71 11.68
N ARG A 112 4.50 11.28 10.41
CA ARG A 112 3.92 12.08 9.32
C ARG A 112 2.43 11.79 9.15
N ALA A 113 1.66 12.82 8.91
CA ALA A 113 0.23 12.69 8.65
C ALA A 113 -0.06 12.43 7.17
N GLU A 114 0.84 12.83 6.28
CA GLU A 114 0.73 12.60 4.84
C GLU A 114 0.93 11.13 4.52
N LEU A 115 0.18 10.64 3.52
CA LEU A 115 0.31 9.32 2.94
C LEU A 115 0.58 9.44 1.45
N LEU A 116 1.33 8.51 0.90
CA LEU A 116 1.51 8.39 -0.54
C LEU A 116 0.89 7.08 -1.02
N ARG A 117 0.09 7.16 -2.06
CA ARG A 117 -0.50 5.99 -2.73
C ARG A 117 0.14 5.81 -4.09
N VAL A 118 0.37 4.56 -4.46
CA VAL A 118 0.85 4.18 -5.78
C VAL A 118 -0.01 3.04 -6.27
N SER A 119 -0.52 3.14 -7.49
CA SER A 119 -1.15 2.01 -8.18
C SER A 119 -0.35 1.62 -9.41
N GLY A 120 -0.44 0.37 -9.81
CA GLY A 120 0.30 -0.13 -10.94
C GLY A 120 0.19 -1.63 -11.14
N GLN A 121 1.10 -2.15 -11.95
CA GLN A 121 1.17 -3.56 -12.27
C GLN A 121 2.46 -4.16 -11.73
N ALA A 122 2.32 -5.25 -10.98
CA ALA A 122 3.43 -5.93 -10.34
C ALA A 122 3.84 -7.21 -11.08
N SER A 123 5.11 -7.54 -10.99
CA SER A 123 5.68 -8.82 -11.40
C SER A 123 6.73 -9.27 -10.40
N LEU A 124 7.08 -10.55 -10.41
CA LEU A 124 8.11 -11.12 -9.53
C LEU A 124 9.39 -11.39 -10.33
N SER A 125 10.53 -11.11 -9.71
CA SER A 125 11.84 -11.36 -10.34
C SER A 125 12.85 -11.94 -9.34
N MET A 126 13.67 -12.85 -9.83
CA MET A 126 14.86 -13.37 -9.16
C MET A 126 16.16 -12.97 -9.89
N ALA A 127 16.09 -11.94 -10.75
CA ALA A 127 17.25 -11.47 -11.49
C ALA A 127 18.39 -11.03 -10.54
N PRO A 128 19.61 -11.58 -10.66
CA PRO A 128 20.69 -11.36 -9.69
C PRO A 128 21.04 -9.89 -9.47
N HIS A 129 21.00 -9.07 -10.52
CA HIS A 129 21.30 -7.64 -10.43
C HIS A 129 20.24 -6.87 -9.61
N LEU A 130 18.98 -7.32 -9.62
CA LEU A 130 17.90 -6.72 -8.81
C LEU A 130 18.01 -7.14 -7.34
N LEU A 131 18.37 -8.41 -7.09
CA LEU A 131 18.60 -8.91 -5.73
C LEU A 131 19.79 -8.22 -5.07
N ALA A 132 20.86 -7.99 -5.86
CA ALA A 132 22.08 -7.31 -5.41
C ALA A 132 21.87 -5.82 -5.09
N ALA A 133 20.72 -5.23 -5.45
CA ALA A 133 20.36 -3.87 -5.05
C ALA A 133 20.21 -3.72 -3.53
N TYR A 134 20.06 -4.83 -2.78
CA TYR A 134 19.88 -4.84 -1.34
C TYR A 134 21.10 -5.37 -0.61
N PRO A 135 21.57 -4.74 0.49
CA PRO A 135 22.71 -5.22 1.28
C PRO A 135 22.52 -6.66 1.78
N LYS A 136 21.29 -7.02 2.11
CA LYS A 136 20.87 -8.40 2.40
C LYS A 136 19.93 -8.84 1.29
N PRO A 137 20.40 -9.64 0.32
CA PRO A 137 19.61 -10.05 -0.82
C PRO A 137 18.31 -10.75 -0.40
N PRO A 138 17.15 -10.33 -0.95
CA PRO A 138 15.88 -11.01 -0.74
C PRO A 138 15.81 -12.32 -1.54
N ARG A 139 14.77 -13.14 -1.29
CA ARG A 139 14.50 -14.34 -2.09
C ARG A 139 14.02 -14.01 -3.50
N CYS A 140 13.21 -12.97 -3.62
CA CYS A 140 12.81 -12.37 -4.87
C CYS A 140 12.48 -10.90 -4.63
N VAL A 141 12.22 -10.19 -5.70
CA VAL A 141 11.72 -8.81 -5.66
C VAL A 141 10.38 -8.71 -6.36
N ILE A 142 9.53 -7.83 -5.87
CA ILE A 142 8.32 -7.40 -6.56
C ILE A 142 8.70 -6.13 -7.32
N LEU A 143 8.62 -6.18 -8.65
CA LEU A 143 8.72 -4.99 -9.50
C LEU A 143 7.31 -4.44 -9.69
N VAL A 144 7.15 -3.15 -9.46
CA VAL A 144 5.89 -2.46 -9.73
C VAL A 144 6.13 -1.41 -10.80
N ARG A 145 5.48 -1.59 -11.95
CA ARG A 145 5.36 -0.55 -12.96
C ARG A 145 4.24 0.39 -12.54
N VAL A 146 4.59 1.62 -12.30
CA VAL A 146 3.70 2.66 -11.78
C VAL A 146 2.78 3.16 -12.88
N ASP A 147 1.48 3.10 -12.62
CA ASP A 147 0.43 3.69 -13.46
C ASP A 147 0.03 5.06 -12.89
N GLU A 148 -0.03 5.20 -11.54
CA GLU A 148 -0.41 6.44 -10.86
C GLU A 148 0.28 6.57 -9.50
N VAL A 149 0.65 7.78 -9.15
CA VAL A 149 1.10 8.19 -7.81
C VAL A 149 0.18 9.30 -7.30
N PHE A 150 -0.27 9.19 -6.08
CA PHE A 150 -1.22 10.13 -5.48
C PHE A 150 -0.82 10.49 -4.05
N ALA A 151 -0.64 11.80 -3.79
CA ALA A 151 -0.45 12.34 -2.44
C ALA A 151 -1.81 12.45 -1.72
N GLN A 152 -2.04 11.56 -0.75
CA GLN A 152 -3.30 11.53 -0.01
C GLN A 152 -3.30 12.55 1.13
N CYS A 153 -4.43 13.23 1.29
CA CYS A 153 -4.69 14.17 2.37
C CYS A 153 -4.50 13.53 3.76
N SER A 154 -3.92 14.30 4.67
CA SER A 154 -3.55 13.90 6.04
C SER A 154 -4.73 13.74 7.02
N ARG A 155 -5.96 14.11 6.63
CA ARG A 155 -7.11 14.20 7.53
C ARG A 155 -7.38 12.92 8.33
N ALA A 156 -7.34 11.75 7.68
CA ALA A 156 -7.63 10.48 8.35
C ALA A 156 -6.59 10.15 9.43
N VAL A 157 -5.31 10.36 9.14
CA VAL A 157 -4.20 10.13 10.08
C VAL A 157 -4.27 11.09 11.26
N GLN A 158 -4.58 12.37 11.00
CA GLN A 158 -4.73 13.39 12.04
C GLN A 158 -5.94 13.12 12.95
N GLN A 159 -7.09 12.84 12.36
CA GLN A 159 -8.32 12.58 13.12
C GLN A 159 -8.26 11.30 13.94
N SER A 160 -7.60 10.26 13.42
CA SER A 160 -7.40 9.00 14.15
C SER A 160 -6.31 9.08 15.22
N GLN A 161 -5.52 10.16 15.24
CA GLN A 161 -4.34 10.29 16.10
C GLN A 161 -3.38 9.09 16.00
N LEU A 162 -3.24 8.54 14.78
CA LEU A 162 -2.52 7.29 14.51
C LEU A 162 -1.11 7.23 15.13
N TRP A 163 -0.42 8.36 15.19
CA TRP A 163 0.94 8.46 15.71
C TRP A 163 1.01 9.04 17.14
N SER A 164 -0.14 9.18 17.82
CA SER A 164 -0.17 9.72 19.18
C SER A 164 0.35 8.68 20.20
N PRO A 165 1.23 9.07 21.12
CA PRO A 165 1.73 8.16 22.16
C PRO A 165 0.67 7.68 23.14
N ALA A 166 -0.54 8.27 23.13
CA ALA A 166 -1.62 7.96 24.06
C ALA A 166 -2.51 6.78 23.63
N MET A 167 -2.27 6.14 22.47
CA MET A 167 -3.01 4.93 22.13
C MET A 167 -2.55 3.78 23.05
N PRO A 168 -3.43 3.20 23.88
CA PRO A 168 -3.08 2.01 24.65
C PRO A 168 -2.70 0.89 23.68
N SER A 169 -1.58 0.22 23.95
CA SER A 169 -1.16 -0.97 23.21
C SER A 169 -2.22 -2.06 23.41
N HIS A 170 -3.17 -2.19 22.49
CA HIS A 170 -4.01 -3.38 22.44
C HIS A 170 -3.15 -4.56 22.02
N GLN A 171 -3.07 -5.58 22.88
CA GLN A 171 -2.56 -6.88 22.46
C GLN A 171 -3.35 -7.35 21.26
N PRO A 172 -2.69 -7.79 20.17
CA PRO A 172 -3.41 -8.27 19.00
C PRO A 172 -4.29 -9.47 19.41
N PRO A 173 -5.52 -9.56 18.90
CA PRO A 173 -6.35 -10.73 19.13
C PRO A 173 -5.63 -11.97 18.57
N GLY A 174 -5.31 -12.94 19.42
CA GLY A 174 -4.74 -14.22 19.02
C GLY A 174 -3.25 -14.45 19.25
N SER A 175 -2.57 -13.68 20.11
CA SER A 175 -1.25 -14.08 20.63
C SER A 175 -1.44 -15.27 21.58
N VAL A 176 -1.49 -16.48 21.02
CA VAL A 176 -1.38 -17.72 21.80
C VAL A 176 0.10 -17.84 22.16
N GLU A 177 0.44 -17.72 23.45
CA GLU A 177 1.73 -18.16 23.96
C GLU A 177 1.99 -19.60 23.51
N LYS A 178 3.04 -19.78 22.73
CA LYS A 178 3.56 -21.12 22.46
C LYS A 178 4.28 -21.56 23.75
N ALA A 179 3.61 -22.47 24.48
CA ALA A 179 4.23 -23.27 25.51
C ALA A 179 5.29 -24.22 24.92
#